data_16b7345300d9858f8de66face13c8331
#
_entry.id   16b7345300d9858f8de66face13c8331
#
_cell.length_a   1.000
_cell.length_b   1.000
_cell.length_c   1.000
_cell.angle_alpha   90.00
_cell.angle_beta   90.00
_cell.angle_gamma   90.00
#
_symmetry.space_group_name_H-M   'P 1'
#
loop_
_entity.id
_entity.type
_entity.pdbx_description
1 polymer ?
#
loop_
_entity_poly.entity_id
_entity_poly.type
_entity_poly.pdbx_seq_one_letter_code
_entity_poly.pdbx_strand_id
1 'polypeptide(L)'
;MKKLSAVLTVFFVLVFGINVLHAGGVFTYKKPKVSHPGKEVTPIDAYAMIKEDPAHMIIIDVRTRAEYQFVGHPENAYLIPYQFMGTVFKEKKYEMIENKEFASSILKKFNPKTDTLFFLCRSGTRAAIALSAAVTAGWPTEKAYVVLGGFQGDKMKDKNSAYYGQRVGGGWKNEGLPWTYKMDRKLVY
;
A
#
# COMPACT_ATOMS: atom_id res chain seq x y z
N MET A 1 -41.72 40.83 -33.59
CA MET A 1 -40.48 39.99 -33.63
C MET A 1 -39.70 40.27 -32.35
N LYS A 2 -39.83 39.41 -31.32
CA LYS A 2 -39.11 39.56 -30.04
C LYS A 2 -37.82 38.73 -30.12
N LYS A 3 -36.68 39.40 -29.99
CA LYS A 3 -35.38 38.77 -29.93
C LYS A 3 -35.18 38.18 -28.51
N LEU A 4 -35.04 36.88 -28.43
CA LEU A 4 -34.71 36.15 -27.20
C LEU A 4 -33.18 36.20 -27.05
N SER A 5 -32.72 36.92 -26.01
CA SER A 5 -31.28 36.97 -25.67
C SER A 5 -31.00 35.82 -24.71
N ALA A 6 -30.21 34.82 -25.13
CA ALA A 6 -29.77 33.73 -24.30
C ALA A 6 -28.57 34.20 -23.46
N VAL A 7 -28.77 34.31 -22.16
CA VAL A 7 -27.68 34.54 -21.18
C VAL A 7 -27.01 33.20 -20.89
N LEU A 8 -25.79 33.04 -21.38
CA LEU A 8 -24.95 31.89 -21.10
C LEU A 8 -24.30 32.09 -19.71
N THR A 9 -24.84 31.42 -18.70
CA THR A 9 -24.25 31.41 -17.35
C THR A 9 -23.13 30.40 -17.34
N VAL A 10 -21.87 30.87 -17.36
CA VAL A 10 -20.68 30.04 -17.19
C VAL A 10 -20.54 29.74 -15.70
N PHE A 11 -20.80 28.50 -15.30
CA PHE A 11 -20.48 28.01 -13.97
C PHE A 11 -18.96 27.75 -13.86
N PHE A 12 -18.28 28.64 -13.15
CA PHE A 12 -16.89 28.43 -12.75
C PHE A 12 -16.90 27.46 -11.56
N VAL A 13 -16.63 26.19 -11.81
CA VAL A 13 -16.40 25.22 -10.74
C VAL A 13 -15.00 25.49 -10.17
N LEU A 14 -14.95 26.24 -9.07
CA LEU A 14 -13.74 26.34 -8.24
C LEU A 14 -13.51 24.97 -7.57
N VAL A 15 -12.61 24.18 -8.15
CA VAL A 15 -12.07 22.99 -7.48
C VAL A 15 -11.17 23.49 -6.36
N PHE A 16 -11.75 23.65 -5.17
CA PHE A 16 -10.95 23.77 -3.95
C PHE A 16 -10.29 22.40 -3.69
N GLY A 17 -9.03 22.29 -4.05
CA GLY A 17 -8.20 21.19 -3.56
C GLY A 17 -8.19 21.22 -2.03
N ILE A 18 -8.83 20.26 -1.40
CA ILE A 18 -8.75 20.07 0.05
C ILE A 18 -7.33 19.59 0.34
N ASN A 19 -6.44 20.53 0.66
CA ASN A 19 -5.16 20.20 1.26
C ASN A 19 -5.42 19.73 2.69
N VAL A 20 -5.44 18.42 2.88
CA VAL A 20 -5.45 17.83 4.22
C VAL A 20 -4.08 18.11 4.83
N LEU A 21 -3.99 19.09 5.70
CA LEU A 21 -2.80 19.37 6.51
C LEU A 21 -2.59 18.21 7.48
N HIS A 22 -1.71 17.29 7.12
CA HIS A 22 -1.16 16.33 8.08
C HIS A 22 -0.14 17.03 8.96
N ALA A 23 0.03 16.60 10.19
CA ALA A 23 0.97 17.15 11.18
C ALA A 23 2.46 17.18 10.75
N GLY A 24 2.77 16.83 9.50
CA GLY A 24 4.11 16.76 8.89
C GLY A 24 4.30 17.53 7.58
N GLY A 25 3.34 18.39 7.14
CA GLY A 25 3.43 19.09 5.85
C GLY A 25 3.03 18.20 4.64
N VAL A 26 3.14 18.74 3.41
CA VAL A 26 2.86 17.99 2.17
C VAL A 26 3.92 16.90 2.01
N PHE A 27 3.50 15.62 2.13
CA PHE A 27 4.39 14.48 1.95
C PHE A 27 4.44 14.06 0.48
N THR A 28 5.64 14.03 -0.08
CA THR A 28 5.86 13.51 -1.44
C THR A 28 6.30 12.05 -1.35
N TYR A 29 5.49 11.16 -1.90
CA TYR A 29 5.80 9.74 -1.96
C TYR A 29 7.02 9.48 -2.85
N LYS A 30 7.93 8.64 -2.35
CA LYS A 30 9.10 8.18 -3.10
C LYS A 30 8.82 6.82 -3.70
N LYS A 31 9.33 6.62 -4.91
CA LYS A 31 9.35 5.30 -5.53
C LYS A 31 10.11 4.29 -4.66
N PRO A 32 9.75 3.00 -4.72
CA PRO A 32 10.53 1.95 -4.10
C PRO A 32 11.99 2.00 -4.53
N LYS A 33 12.91 1.64 -3.64
CA LYS A 33 14.35 1.59 -3.96
C LYS A 33 14.73 0.49 -4.94
N VAL A 34 13.83 -0.45 -5.16
CA VAL A 34 13.99 -1.60 -6.05
C VAL A 34 13.04 -1.42 -7.22
N SER A 35 13.55 -1.58 -8.44
CA SER A 35 12.74 -1.58 -9.66
C SER A 35 11.81 -2.79 -9.67
N HIS A 36 10.60 -2.60 -10.19
CA HIS A 36 9.59 -3.65 -10.33
C HIS A 36 8.75 -3.42 -11.60
N PRO A 37 8.14 -4.47 -12.18
CA PRO A 37 7.40 -4.37 -13.44
C PRO A 37 5.99 -3.77 -13.30
N GLY A 38 5.40 -3.78 -12.10
CA GLY A 38 4.03 -3.31 -11.86
C GLY A 38 3.91 -1.80 -11.74
N LYS A 39 2.72 -1.36 -11.33
CA LYS A 39 2.37 0.04 -11.15
C LYS A 39 2.63 0.49 -9.71
N GLU A 40 2.59 1.80 -9.49
CA GLU A 40 2.68 2.44 -8.18
C GLU A 40 1.38 3.17 -7.89
N VAL A 41 0.96 3.18 -6.62
CA VAL A 41 -0.26 3.85 -6.18
C VAL A 41 -0.06 4.43 -4.79
N THR A 42 -0.64 5.60 -4.51
CA THR A 42 -0.66 6.14 -3.14
C THR A 42 -1.64 5.33 -2.27
N PRO A 43 -1.49 5.32 -0.95
CA PRO A 43 -2.46 4.66 -0.07
C PRO A 43 -3.89 5.18 -0.25
N ILE A 44 -4.07 6.48 -0.44
CA ILE A 44 -5.38 7.11 -0.64
C ILE A 44 -6.02 6.62 -1.93
N ASP A 45 -5.28 6.63 -3.04
CA ASP A 45 -5.79 6.17 -4.33
C ASP A 45 -6.07 4.65 -4.30
N ALA A 46 -5.19 3.86 -3.69
CA ALA A 46 -5.43 2.42 -3.51
C ALA A 46 -6.72 2.16 -2.73
N TYR A 47 -6.96 2.90 -1.64
CA TYR A 47 -8.18 2.78 -0.86
C TYR A 47 -9.42 3.19 -1.65
N ALA A 48 -9.34 4.27 -2.46
CA ALA A 48 -10.43 4.69 -3.34
C ALA A 48 -10.78 3.60 -4.34
N MET A 49 -9.79 3.03 -5.03
CA MET A 49 -9.98 1.91 -5.96
C MET A 49 -10.63 0.70 -5.28
N ILE A 50 -10.14 0.31 -4.10
CA ILE A 50 -10.69 -0.84 -3.34
C ILE A 50 -12.15 -0.61 -2.96
N LYS A 51 -12.54 0.61 -2.64
CA LYS A 51 -13.94 0.94 -2.34
C LYS A 51 -14.87 0.81 -3.54
N GLU A 52 -14.37 1.02 -4.75
CA GLU A 52 -15.15 0.88 -5.99
C GLU A 52 -15.43 -0.59 -6.32
N ASP A 53 -14.46 -1.49 -6.08
CA ASP A 53 -14.63 -2.93 -6.31
C ASP A 53 -13.93 -3.76 -5.22
N PRO A 54 -14.51 -3.85 -4.01
CA PRO A 54 -13.91 -4.56 -2.88
C PRO A 54 -13.82 -6.08 -3.07
N ALA A 55 -14.52 -6.63 -4.07
CA ALA A 55 -14.47 -8.05 -4.38
C ALA A 55 -13.20 -8.45 -5.16
N HIS A 56 -12.68 -7.55 -6.00
CA HIS A 56 -11.56 -7.83 -6.90
C HIS A 56 -10.34 -6.92 -6.70
N MET A 57 -10.42 -5.90 -5.85
CA MET A 57 -9.32 -4.99 -5.51
C MET A 57 -8.77 -5.36 -4.13
N ILE A 58 -7.65 -6.07 -4.07
CA ILE A 58 -7.21 -6.84 -2.89
C ILE A 58 -5.88 -6.34 -2.36
N ILE A 59 -5.79 -6.00 -1.07
CA ILE A 59 -4.52 -5.69 -0.40
C ILE A 59 -3.81 -6.98 0.00
N ILE A 60 -2.56 -7.10 -0.38
CA ILE A 60 -1.64 -8.16 0.04
C ILE A 60 -0.59 -7.56 0.98
N ASP A 61 -0.73 -7.81 2.26
CA ASP A 61 0.30 -7.44 3.25
C ASP A 61 1.41 -8.49 3.25
N VAL A 62 2.57 -8.11 2.71
CA VAL A 62 3.71 -9.01 2.56
C VAL A 62 4.67 -8.98 3.76
N ARG A 63 4.25 -8.33 4.86
CA ARG A 63 5.04 -8.25 6.09
C ARG A 63 5.04 -9.58 6.84
N THR A 64 5.82 -9.65 7.91
CA THR A 64 5.82 -10.81 8.81
C THR A 64 4.54 -10.89 9.62
N ARG A 65 4.23 -12.09 10.15
CA ARG A 65 3.10 -12.30 11.07
C ARG A 65 3.16 -11.36 12.28
N ALA A 66 4.36 -11.17 12.84
CA ALA A 66 4.58 -10.27 13.97
C ALA A 66 4.28 -8.80 13.62
N GLU A 67 4.72 -8.31 12.44
CA GLU A 67 4.39 -6.97 12.00
C GLU A 67 2.87 -6.80 11.80
N TYR A 68 2.21 -7.76 11.17
CA TYR A 68 0.76 -7.73 10.92
C TYR A 68 -0.03 -7.68 12.24
N GLN A 69 0.31 -8.54 13.20
CA GLN A 69 -0.38 -8.66 14.48
C GLN A 69 -0.10 -7.48 15.41
N PHE A 70 1.18 -7.10 15.63
CA PHE A 70 1.55 -6.17 16.69
C PHE A 70 1.68 -4.71 16.24
N VAL A 71 1.89 -4.46 14.95
CA VAL A 71 1.90 -3.09 14.40
C VAL A 71 0.52 -2.70 13.88
N GLY A 72 -0.36 -3.68 13.61
CA GLY A 72 -1.63 -3.54 12.95
C GLY A 72 -1.50 -3.68 11.42
N HIS A 73 -2.63 -3.69 10.73
CA HIS A 73 -2.73 -3.92 9.28
C HIS A 73 -3.96 -3.20 8.70
N PRO A 74 -4.02 -2.93 7.39
CA PRO A 74 -5.24 -2.44 6.76
C PRO A 74 -6.39 -3.41 6.97
N GLU A 75 -7.60 -2.90 7.18
CA GLU A 75 -8.78 -3.75 7.23
C GLU A 75 -8.92 -4.57 5.93
N ASN A 76 -9.32 -5.82 6.05
CA ASN A 76 -9.49 -6.78 4.94
C ASN A 76 -8.20 -7.09 4.13
N ALA A 77 -7.02 -6.69 4.60
CA ALA A 77 -5.77 -7.07 3.96
C ALA A 77 -5.46 -8.56 4.17
N TYR A 78 -5.11 -9.25 3.10
CA TYR A 78 -4.59 -10.63 3.21
C TYR A 78 -3.12 -10.60 3.62
N LEU A 79 -2.79 -11.29 4.70
CA LEU A 79 -1.41 -11.52 5.10
C LEU A 79 -0.84 -12.69 4.29
N ILE A 80 0.09 -12.42 3.40
CA ILE A 80 0.91 -13.43 2.73
C ILE A 80 2.36 -12.97 2.83
N PRO A 81 3.12 -13.42 3.85
CA PRO A 81 4.48 -12.94 4.07
C PRO A 81 5.39 -13.28 2.90
N TYR A 82 6.09 -12.29 2.36
CA TYR A 82 7.18 -12.54 1.42
C TYR A 82 8.42 -13.13 2.11
N GLN A 83 8.61 -12.77 3.39
CA GLN A 83 9.68 -13.29 4.23
C GLN A 83 9.16 -13.58 5.63
N PHE A 84 9.70 -14.61 6.25
CA PHE A 84 9.54 -14.90 7.67
C PHE A 84 10.73 -14.36 8.47
N MET A 85 10.50 -14.01 9.72
CA MET A 85 11.57 -13.71 10.65
C MET A 85 12.15 -15.03 11.15
N GLY A 86 13.44 -15.23 10.92
CA GLY A 86 14.18 -16.40 11.42
C GLY A 86 14.56 -16.26 12.89
N THR A 87 15.25 -17.26 13.41
CA THR A 87 15.68 -17.32 14.81
C THR A 87 17.14 -16.88 15.00
N VAL A 88 17.90 -16.79 13.92
CA VAL A 88 19.33 -16.43 13.97
C VAL A 88 19.48 -14.91 14.06
N PHE A 89 20.15 -14.46 15.12
CA PHE A 89 20.47 -13.04 15.31
C PHE A 89 21.84 -12.71 14.73
N LYS A 90 21.86 -11.84 13.71
CA LYS A 90 23.07 -11.38 13.02
C LYS A 90 23.02 -9.86 12.81
N GLU A 91 24.14 -9.17 12.90
CA GLU A 91 24.26 -7.74 12.58
C GLU A 91 23.15 -6.85 13.20
N LYS A 92 22.85 -7.05 14.48
CA LYS A 92 21.85 -6.30 15.26
C LYS A 92 20.39 -6.51 14.82
N LYS A 93 20.09 -7.62 14.12
CA LYS A 93 18.72 -8.00 13.72
C LYS A 93 18.59 -9.50 13.57
N TYR A 94 17.37 -10.00 13.60
CA TYR A 94 17.08 -11.36 13.16
C TYR A 94 17.14 -11.45 11.64
N GLU A 95 17.62 -12.56 11.12
CA GLU A 95 17.60 -12.86 9.70
C GLU A 95 16.17 -12.90 9.15
N MET A 96 16.05 -12.66 7.85
CA MET A 96 14.78 -12.77 7.13
C MET A 96 14.89 -13.93 6.14
N ILE A 97 14.00 -14.90 6.25
CA ILE A 97 13.96 -16.12 5.44
C ILE A 97 12.87 -15.93 4.37
N GLU A 98 13.23 -16.09 3.11
CA GLU A 98 12.27 -15.97 2.01
C GLU A 98 11.21 -17.08 2.08
N ASN A 99 9.95 -16.69 1.88
CA ASN A 99 8.84 -17.62 1.72
C ASN A 99 8.83 -18.19 0.29
N LYS A 100 9.35 -19.40 0.12
CA LYS A 100 9.41 -20.07 -1.18
C LYS A 100 8.03 -20.33 -1.80
N GLU A 101 6.98 -20.41 -0.96
CA GLU A 101 5.60 -20.62 -1.38
C GLU A 101 4.84 -19.30 -1.67
N PHE A 102 5.51 -18.15 -1.58
CA PHE A 102 4.84 -16.85 -1.72
C PHE A 102 4.08 -16.75 -3.05
N ALA A 103 4.77 -16.94 -4.16
CA ALA A 103 4.20 -16.75 -5.49
C ALA A 103 3.13 -17.82 -5.81
N SER A 104 3.37 -19.08 -5.45
CA SER A 104 2.37 -20.15 -5.61
C SER A 104 1.12 -19.90 -4.76
N SER A 105 1.26 -19.36 -3.57
CA SER A 105 0.15 -18.98 -2.69
C SER A 105 -0.71 -17.86 -3.29
N ILE A 106 -0.09 -16.85 -3.94
CA ILE A 106 -0.81 -15.80 -4.67
C ILE A 106 -1.65 -16.41 -5.80
N LEU A 107 -1.02 -17.20 -6.68
CA LEU A 107 -1.69 -17.79 -7.84
C LEU A 107 -2.79 -18.80 -7.46
N LYS A 108 -2.64 -19.48 -6.33
CA LYS A 108 -3.65 -20.42 -5.82
C LYS A 108 -4.85 -19.72 -5.22
N LYS A 109 -4.65 -18.56 -4.58
CA LYS A 109 -5.67 -17.88 -3.78
C LYS A 109 -6.49 -16.87 -4.58
N PHE A 110 -5.90 -16.23 -5.58
CA PHE A 110 -6.51 -15.14 -6.34
C PHE A 110 -6.58 -15.45 -7.83
N ASN A 111 -7.55 -14.84 -8.51
CA ASN A 111 -7.78 -15.06 -9.94
C ASN A 111 -7.09 -13.97 -10.78
N PRO A 112 -6.03 -14.27 -11.54
CA PRO A 112 -5.32 -13.25 -12.33
C PRO A 112 -6.16 -12.61 -13.44
N LYS A 113 -7.30 -13.21 -13.82
CA LYS A 113 -8.21 -12.64 -14.82
C LYS A 113 -9.09 -11.52 -14.25
N THR A 114 -9.48 -11.63 -12.99
CA THR A 114 -10.41 -10.68 -12.35
C THR A 114 -9.74 -9.80 -11.35
N ASP A 115 -8.82 -10.31 -10.55
CA ASP A 115 -8.33 -9.64 -9.35
C ASP A 115 -7.16 -8.70 -9.64
N THR A 116 -7.12 -7.58 -8.93
CA THR A 116 -6.04 -6.60 -8.90
C THR A 116 -5.42 -6.59 -7.51
N LEU A 117 -4.09 -6.75 -7.43
CA LEU A 117 -3.38 -6.87 -6.16
C LEU A 117 -2.59 -5.61 -5.82
N PHE A 118 -2.78 -5.14 -4.59
CA PHE A 118 -2.07 -4.01 -3.99
C PHE A 118 -1.09 -4.54 -2.96
N PHE A 119 0.18 -4.65 -3.35
CA PHE A 119 1.23 -5.15 -2.46
C PHE A 119 1.64 -4.07 -1.48
N LEU A 120 1.59 -4.38 -0.20
CA LEU A 120 1.90 -3.48 0.89
C LEU A 120 2.91 -4.12 1.84
N CYS A 121 3.94 -3.36 2.21
CA CYS A 121 4.84 -3.74 3.29
C CYS A 121 4.99 -2.59 4.30
N ARG A 122 6.11 -2.50 5.02
CA ARG A 122 6.32 -1.41 5.97
C ARG A 122 6.45 -0.03 5.30
N SER A 123 7.22 0.06 4.18
CA SER A 123 7.53 1.32 3.50
C SER A 123 7.79 1.21 1.98
N GLY A 124 7.38 0.10 1.34
CA GLY A 124 7.39 -0.08 -0.13
C GLY A 124 8.43 -1.08 -0.67
N THR A 125 9.65 -1.18 -0.16
CA THR A 125 10.73 -2.00 -0.77
C THR A 125 10.40 -3.50 -0.86
N ARG A 126 9.96 -4.13 0.24
CA ARG A 126 9.57 -5.57 0.22
C ARG A 126 8.35 -5.82 -0.68
N ALA A 127 7.43 -4.85 -0.75
CA ALA A 127 6.26 -4.91 -1.61
C ALA A 127 6.66 -4.95 -3.08
N ALA A 128 7.63 -4.15 -3.51
CA ALA A 128 8.17 -4.16 -4.88
C ALA A 128 8.82 -5.50 -5.24
N ILE A 129 9.60 -6.08 -4.31
CA ILE A 129 10.22 -7.41 -4.52
C ILE A 129 9.15 -8.50 -4.61
N ALA A 130 8.16 -8.48 -3.71
CA ALA A 130 7.07 -9.44 -3.68
C ALA A 130 6.18 -9.35 -4.93
N LEU A 131 5.89 -8.13 -5.41
CA LEU A 131 5.21 -7.91 -6.68
C LEU A 131 5.99 -8.53 -7.84
N SER A 132 7.30 -8.28 -7.91
CA SER A 132 8.14 -8.86 -8.97
C SER A 132 8.11 -10.40 -8.95
N ALA A 133 8.12 -11.01 -7.75
CA ALA A 133 8.01 -12.47 -7.62
C ALA A 133 6.65 -12.99 -8.12
N ALA A 134 5.54 -12.29 -7.82
CA ALA A 134 4.22 -12.66 -8.31
C ALA A 134 4.11 -12.53 -9.84
N VAL A 135 4.62 -11.43 -10.41
CA VAL A 135 4.62 -11.21 -11.87
C VAL A 135 5.50 -12.24 -12.59
N THR A 136 6.69 -12.55 -12.07
CA THR A 136 7.56 -13.61 -12.61
C THR A 136 6.87 -14.97 -12.62
N ALA A 137 5.98 -15.24 -11.65
CA ALA A 137 5.20 -16.47 -11.59
C ALA A 137 3.92 -16.45 -12.46
N GLY A 138 3.64 -15.36 -13.19
CA GLY A 138 2.54 -15.25 -14.13
C GLY A 138 1.40 -14.31 -13.74
N TRP A 139 1.52 -13.52 -12.65
CA TRP A 139 0.52 -12.49 -12.36
C TRP A 139 0.60 -11.35 -13.38
N PRO A 140 -0.55 -10.86 -13.93
CA PRO A 140 -0.55 -9.77 -14.91
C PRO A 140 0.04 -8.47 -14.33
N THR A 141 0.99 -7.90 -15.03
CA THR A 141 1.70 -6.68 -14.62
C THR A 141 0.77 -5.49 -14.43
N GLU A 142 -0.23 -5.34 -15.29
CA GLU A 142 -1.22 -4.25 -15.27
C GLU A 142 -2.20 -4.35 -14.08
N LYS A 143 -2.25 -5.51 -13.41
CA LYS A 143 -3.07 -5.79 -12.22
C LYS A 143 -2.25 -5.91 -10.93
N ALA A 144 -1.02 -5.44 -10.94
CA ALA A 144 -0.12 -5.48 -9.81
C ALA A 144 0.36 -4.08 -9.42
N TYR A 145 0.08 -3.66 -8.20
CA TYR A 145 0.41 -2.34 -7.67
C TYR A 145 1.26 -2.44 -6.41
N VAL A 146 2.26 -1.55 -6.29
CA VAL A 146 2.94 -1.29 -5.02
C VAL A 146 2.28 -0.10 -4.34
N VAL A 147 1.84 -0.29 -3.10
CA VAL A 147 1.34 0.82 -2.25
C VAL A 147 2.55 1.60 -1.74
N LEU A 148 2.69 2.84 -2.22
CA LEU A 148 3.78 3.75 -1.87
C LEU A 148 3.74 4.09 -0.37
N GLY A 149 4.91 4.15 0.27
CA GLY A 149 5.00 4.35 1.72
C GLY A 149 4.55 3.15 2.56
N GLY A 150 3.90 2.15 1.97
CA GLY A 150 3.45 0.94 2.66
C GLY A 150 2.51 1.24 3.84
N PHE A 151 2.58 0.45 4.91
CA PHE A 151 1.71 0.61 6.08
C PHE A 151 2.14 1.76 7.00
N GLN A 152 3.46 1.86 7.31
CA GLN A 152 4.00 2.79 8.32
C GLN A 152 4.67 4.03 7.74
N GLY A 153 4.87 4.10 6.43
CA GLY A 153 5.54 5.23 5.80
C GLY A 153 7.06 5.26 5.97
N ASP A 154 7.64 6.38 5.54
CA ASP A 154 9.07 6.65 5.62
C ASP A 154 9.46 7.31 6.96
N LYS A 155 10.74 7.16 7.30
CA LYS A 155 11.30 7.84 8.47
C LYS A 155 11.51 9.33 8.19
N MET A 156 11.15 10.17 9.16
CA MET A 156 11.56 11.57 9.21
C MET A 156 13.09 11.66 9.25
N LYS A 157 13.69 12.36 8.30
CA LYS A 157 15.14 12.50 8.16
C LYS A 157 15.67 13.87 8.64
N ASP A 158 14.80 14.85 8.78
CA ASP A 158 15.17 16.15 9.31
C ASP A 158 15.52 16.01 10.79
N LYS A 159 16.78 16.28 11.11
CA LYS A 159 17.31 16.20 12.48
C LYS A 159 16.71 17.26 13.42
N ASN A 160 16.18 18.35 12.88
CA ASN A 160 15.54 19.43 13.64
C ASN A 160 14.06 19.12 13.95
N SER A 161 13.49 18.09 13.34
CA SER A 161 12.11 17.67 13.56
C SER A 161 11.99 16.91 14.89
N ALA A 162 10.94 17.22 15.67
CA ALA A 162 10.56 16.43 16.85
C ALA A 162 10.26 14.96 16.52
N TYR A 163 10.00 14.66 15.24
CA TYR A 163 9.72 13.31 14.73
C TYR A 163 10.96 12.63 14.12
N TYR A 164 12.17 13.17 14.31
CA TYR A 164 13.38 12.59 13.74
C TYR A 164 13.50 11.09 14.04
N GLY A 165 13.71 10.28 12.98
CA GLY A 165 13.81 8.83 13.08
C GLY A 165 12.47 8.08 13.17
N GLN A 166 11.36 8.76 13.46
CA GLN A 166 10.02 8.17 13.50
C GLN A 166 9.44 8.00 12.10
N ARG A 167 8.52 7.02 11.94
CA ARG A 167 7.81 6.79 10.68
C ARG A 167 6.53 7.61 10.65
N VAL A 168 6.63 8.79 10.09
CA VAL A 168 5.51 9.76 9.98
C VAL A 168 5.31 10.26 8.55
N GLY A 169 6.15 9.80 7.62
CA GLY A 169 6.10 10.24 6.22
C GLY A 169 5.23 9.33 5.36
N GLY A 170 3.98 9.69 5.11
CA GLY A 170 3.02 8.94 4.31
C GLY A 170 2.74 7.53 4.85
N GLY A 171 2.16 6.66 4.01
CA GLY A 171 1.81 5.29 4.37
C GLY A 171 0.39 5.15 4.94
N TRP A 172 -0.20 3.98 4.76
CA TRP A 172 -1.61 3.68 5.03
C TRP A 172 -2.11 4.19 6.39
N LYS A 173 -1.36 3.88 7.45
CA LYS A 173 -1.72 4.25 8.82
C LYS A 173 -1.63 5.76 9.07
N ASN A 174 -0.59 6.42 8.54
CA ASN A 174 -0.38 7.85 8.73
C ASN A 174 -1.35 8.71 7.90
N GLU A 175 -1.89 8.17 6.81
CA GLU A 175 -2.94 8.81 6.01
C GLU A 175 -4.34 8.68 6.68
N GLY A 176 -4.43 8.05 7.84
CA GLY A 176 -5.69 7.88 8.56
C GLY A 176 -6.66 6.88 7.91
N LEU A 177 -6.18 6.04 7.00
CA LEU A 177 -6.99 5.03 6.33
C LEU A 177 -7.37 3.89 7.30
N PRO A 178 -8.48 3.17 7.08
CA PRO A 178 -8.95 2.12 7.99
C PRO A 178 -7.91 1.03 8.21
N TRP A 179 -7.63 0.74 9.47
CA TRP A 179 -6.71 -0.31 9.89
C TRP A 179 -7.11 -0.88 11.25
N THR A 180 -6.60 -2.07 11.58
CA THR A 180 -7.00 -2.83 12.77
C THR A 180 -5.85 -3.68 13.33
N TYR A 181 -6.01 -4.14 14.58
CA TYR A 181 -5.25 -5.23 15.19
C TYR A 181 -6.02 -6.56 15.19
N LYS A 182 -7.32 -6.55 14.81
CA LYS A 182 -8.17 -7.74 14.86
C LYS A 182 -7.77 -8.71 13.75
N MET A 183 -7.42 -9.93 14.15
CA MET A 183 -7.03 -10.99 13.22
C MET A 183 -8.27 -11.74 12.70
N ASP A 184 -8.38 -11.92 11.39
CA ASP A 184 -9.33 -12.84 10.78
C ASP A 184 -8.57 -14.06 10.22
N ARG A 185 -8.96 -15.26 10.66
CA ARG A 185 -8.36 -16.53 10.22
C ARG A 185 -8.39 -16.72 8.71
N LYS A 186 -9.40 -16.17 8.03
CA LYS A 186 -9.56 -16.28 6.56
C LYS A 186 -8.54 -15.43 5.78
N LEU A 187 -7.99 -14.39 6.42
CA LEU A 187 -7.07 -13.43 5.82
C LEU A 187 -5.59 -13.72 6.13
N VAL A 188 -5.29 -14.70 6.96
CA VAL A 188 -3.91 -14.99 7.37
C VAL A 188 -3.35 -16.26 6.73
N TYR A 189 -2.06 -16.19 6.37
CA TYR A 189 -1.26 -17.27 5.77
C TYR A 189 -0.89 -18.33 6.81
#